data_a2d3d5c347f7aa85bc618c7f3dcb13ad
#
_entry.id   a2d3d5c347f7aa85bc618c7f3dcb13ad
#
_cell.length_a   1.000
_cell.length_b   1.000
_cell.length_c   1.000
_cell.angle_alpha   90.00
_cell.angle_beta   90.00
_cell.angle_gamma   90.00
#
_symmetry.space_group_name_H-M   'P 1'
#
loop_
_entity.id
_entity.type
_entity.pdbx_description
1 polymer ?
#
loop_
_entity_poly.entity_id
_entity_poly.type
_entity_poly.pdbx_seq_one_letter_code
_entity_poly.pdbx_strand_id
1 'polypeptide(L)'
;RRPPRSTLFPYTTLFRSIGRGRISLLKVNRRTYVCEERIPLLTLNTHLSFPAIFRIGNEVFVYPESGLSGKLKLYRYENEKMIEVETLAEGTFSDAIITNLWGSDYCFTTCSSTPEEETSIQYIYRIDRQNLIFQLFQKIRFKDKTARNAGDFFKIGNRIYRPAQDCRKNYGGGIIIHEVFQYSNGEFGFKEVCRLNAKYKNLQLGAHTFNSYKGIFVIDAHGYCNPLLARIAKLFM
;
A
#
# COMPACT_ATOMS: atom_id res chain seq x y z
N ARG A 1 4.01 14.01 33.89
CA ARG A 1 3.68 14.31 32.47
C ARG A 1 4.08 13.08 31.66
N ARG A 2 3.12 12.37 31.06
CA ARG A 2 3.43 11.25 30.13
C ARG A 2 4.03 11.85 28.85
N PRO A 3 5.12 11.27 28.29
CA PRO A 3 5.66 11.74 27.01
C PRO A 3 4.60 11.57 25.90
N PRO A 4 4.58 12.43 24.89
CA PRO A 4 3.66 12.31 23.79
C PRO A 4 3.87 10.96 23.07
N ARG A 5 2.80 10.19 22.93
CA ARG A 5 2.85 8.90 22.21
C ARG A 5 3.15 9.17 20.74
N SER A 6 4.33 8.78 20.28
CA SER A 6 4.67 8.78 18.86
C SER A 6 3.78 7.80 18.11
N THR A 7 3.29 8.21 16.96
CA THR A 7 2.53 7.33 16.07
C THR A 7 3.50 6.71 15.07
N LEU A 8 3.52 5.38 15.00
CA LEU A 8 4.36 4.63 14.08
C LEU A 8 3.71 4.62 12.70
N PHE A 9 4.36 5.19 11.72
CA PHE A 9 4.00 5.04 10.30
C PHE A 9 5.17 4.38 9.56
N PRO A 10 4.99 3.23 8.93
CA PRO A 10 5.97 2.74 7.98
C PRO A 10 5.85 3.58 6.71
N TYR A 11 6.98 3.98 6.22
CA TYR A 11 7.12 4.75 5.00
C TYR A 11 8.06 4.03 4.04
N THR A 12 7.63 3.86 2.81
CA THR A 12 8.53 3.47 1.72
C THR A 12 8.96 4.70 0.95
N THR A 13 10.26 4.89 0.82
CA THR A 13 10.79 5.85 -0.15
C THR A 13 10.75 5.22 -1.54
N LEU A 14 9.77 5.62 -2.33
CA LEU A 14 9.80 5.34 -3.77
C LEU A 14 10.77 6.30 -4.46
N PHE A 15 12.04 5.93 -4.47
CA PHE A 15 12.99 6.51 -5.40
C PHE A 15 13.47 5.41 -6.35
N ARG A 16 13.01 5.45 -7.59
CA ARG A 16 13.64 4.78 -8.72
C ARG A 16 14.97 5.45 -9.09
N SER A 17 15.75 5.91 -8.12
CA SER A 17 17.10 6.41 -8.36
C SER A 17 18.09 5.46 -7.70
N ILE A 18 18.69 4.58 -8.50
CA ILE A 18 19.97 3.89 -8.24
C ILE A 18 20.08 3.16 -6.88
N GLY A 19 18.95 2.88 -6.18
CA GLY A 19 18.95 2.22 -4.88
C GLY A 19 17.85 1.23 -4.69
N ARG A 20 18.09 0.21 -3.87
CA ARG A 20 17.07 -0.75 -3.43
C ARG A 20 16.15 -0.09 -2.42
N GLY A 21 14.83 -0.27 -2.56
CA GLY A 21 13.87 0.13 -1.54
C GLY A 21 14.12 -0.60 -0.22
N ARG A 22 13.88 0.10 0.89
CA ARG A 22 13.99 -0.43 2.25
C ARG A 22 12.81 0.04 3.11
N ILE A 23 12.47 -0.70 4.13
CA ILE A 23 11.44 -0.27 5.09
C ILE A 23 12.09 0.55 6.19
N SER A 24 11.51 1.69 6.49
CA SER A 24 11.95 2.59 7.56
C SER A 24 10.77 2.96 8.45
N LEU A 25 11.05 3.17 9.73
CA LEU A 25 10.16 3.75 10.70
C LEU A 25 10.34 5.27 10.71
N LEU A 26 9.26 6.01 10.65
CA LEU A 26 9.24 7.45 10.90
C LEU A 26 8.55 7.71 12.24
N LYS A 27 9.24 8.37 13.16
CA LYS A 27 8.64 8.91 14.38
C LYS A 27 8.15 10.32 14.09
N VAL A 28 6.86 10.51 14.11
CA VAL A 28 6.21 11.78 13.77
C VAL A 28 5.55 12.39 15.00
N ASN A 29 5.84 13.63 15.28
CA ASN A 29 5.20 14.39 16.35
C ASN A 29 3.71 14.58 16.05
N ARG A 30 2.83 14.14 16.92
CA ARG A 30 1.38 14.18 16.71
C ARG A 30 0.77 15.58 16.73
N ARG A 31 1.47 16.57 17.27
CA ARG A 31 0.98 17.95 17.35
C ARG A 31 1.45 18.79 16.16
N THR A 32 2.71 18.63 15.77
CA THR A 32 3.33 19.42 14.70
C THR A 32 3.34 18.72 13.36
N TYR A 33 3.09 17.39 13.33
CA TYR A 33 3.25 16.50 12.17
C TYR A 33 4.65 16.53 11.55
N VAL A 34 5.66 16.93 12.33
CA VAL A 34 7.06 16.92 11.90
C VAL A 34 7.65 15.54 12.17
N CYS A 35 8.41 15.01 11.20
CA CYS A 35 9.20 13.80 11.37
C CYS A 35 10.40 14.13 12.25
N GLU A 36 10.47 13.53 13.44
CA GLU A 36 11.52 13.75 14.44
C GLU A 36 12.68 12.76 14.26
N GLU A 37 12.36 11.56 13.80
CA GLU A 37 13.38 10.50 13.66
C GLU A 37 13.00 9.54 12.50
N ARG A 38 14.03 9.03 11.83
CA ARG A 38 13.91 8.00 10.79
C ARG A 38 14.85 6.85 11.09
N ILE A 39 14.31 5.66 11.30
CA ILE A 39 15.03 4.44 11.65
C ILE A 39 14.90 3.43 10.52
N PRO A 40 15.97 2.95 9.87
CA PRO A 40 15.91 1.83 8.96
C PRO A 40 15.51 0.56 9.72
N LEU A 41 14.44 -0.12 9.30
CA LEU A 41 13.94 -1.32 9.97
C LEU A 41 14.30 -2.61 9.23
N LEU A 42 14.19 -2.60 7.90
CA LEU A 42 14.44 -3.78 7.08
C LEU A 42 15.12 -3.40 5.76
N THR A 43 16.23 -4.06 5.48
CA THR A 43 16.95 -3.96 4.22
C THR A 43 17.29 -5.37 3.75
N LEU A 44 16.86 -5.71 2.53
CA LEU A 44 17.15 -6.99 1.91
C LEU A 44 18.00 -6.80 0.64
N ASN A 45 18.44 -7.91 0.07
CA ASN A 45 19.11 -7.90 -1.24
C ASN A 45 18.14 -7.63 -2.41
N THR A 46 16.82 -7.71 -2.16
CA THR A 46 15.74 -7.37 -3.09
C THR A 46 15.15 -6.01 -2.73
N HIS A 47 14.47 -5.39 -3.70
CA HIS A 47 13.72 -4.15 -3.47
C HIS A 47 12.54 -4.42 -2.54
N LEU A 48 12.34 -3.54 -1.55
CA LEU A 48 11.19 -3.56 -0.64
C LEU A 48 10.34 -2.32 -0.87
N SER A 49 9.02 -2.53 -0.94
CA SER A 49 8.03 -1.46 -1.05
C SER A 49 6.74 -1.84 -0.32
N PHE A 50 5.75 -0.97 -0.36
CA PHE A 50 4.38 -1.17 0.10
C PHE A 50 4.26 -2.00 1.40
N PRO A 51 4.74 -1.50 2.56
CA PRO A 51 4.65 -2.21 3.83
C PRO A 51 3.21 -2.21 4.32
N ALA A 52 2.49 -3.28 4.07
CA ALA A 52 1.18 -3.47 4.66
C ALA A 52 1.33 -3.86 6.13
N ILE A 53 0.45 -3.32 7.00
CA ILE A 53 0.56 -3.46 8.46
C ILE A 53 -0.76 -3.92 9.03
N PHE A 54 -0.68 -4.83 9.98
CA PHE A 54 -1.81 -5.16 10.84
C PHE A 54 -1.37 -5.34 12.30
N ARG A 55 -2.36 -5.41 13.18
CA ARG A 55 -2.13 -5.58 14.62
C ARG A 55 -2.92 -6.75 15.14
N ILE A 56 -2.27 -7.50 16.05
CA ILE A 56 -2.92 -8.50 16.89
C ILE A 56 -2.63 -8.09 18.33
N GLY A 57 -3.66 -7.62 19.04
CA GLY A 57 -3.46 -7.05 20.37
C GLY A 57 -2.49 -5.86 20.35
N ASN A 58 -1.39 -5.98 21.06
CA ASN A 58 -0.33 -4.96 21.10
C ASN A 58 0.81 -5.20 20.09
N GLU A 59 0.82 -6.34 19.43
CA GLU A 59 1.85 -6.68 18.46
C GLU A 59 1.56 -6.02 17.11
N VAL A 60 2.61 -5.64 16.42
CA VAL A 60 2.57 -5.02 15.09
C VAL A 60 3.25 -5.94 14.10
N PHE A 61 2.55 -6.30 13.06
CA PHE A 61 3.04 -7.12 11.97
C PHE A 61 3.10 -6.33 10.68
N VAL A 62 4.11 -6.64 9.87
CA VAL A 62 4.36 -5.96 8.59
C VAL A 62 4.71 -7.01 7.55
N TYR A 63 4.08 -6.92 6.38
CA TYR A 63 4.44 -7.74 5.22
C TYR A 63 4.67 -6.82 4.02
N PRO A 64 5.93 -6.48 3.75
CA PRO A 64 6.28 -5.61 2.64
C PRO A 64 6.24 -6.37 1.31
N GLU A 65 5.96 -5.64 0.23
CA GLU A 65 6.20 -6.14 -1.11
C GLU A 65 7.70 -6.41 -1.29
N SER A 66 8.01 -7.58 -1.84
CA SER A 66 9.37 -7.98 -2.18
C SER A 66 9.35 -8.92 -3.40
N GLY A 67 8.68 -8.47 -4.47
CA GLY A 67 8.36 -9.26 -5.66
C GLY A 67 9.52 -10.05 -6.23
N LEU A 68 10.73 -9.48 -6.27
CA LEU A 68 11.93 -10.15 -6.75
C LEU A 68 12.43 -11.28 -5.82
N SER A 69 11.94 -11.37 -4.59
CA SER A 69 12.28 -12.49 -3.69
C SER A 69 11.46 -13.75 -3.99
N GLY A 70 10.36 -13.62 -4.75
CA GLY A 70 9.42 -14.71 -5.00
C GLY A 70 8.62 -15.14 -3.77
N LYS A 71 8.59 -14.33 -2.71
CA LYS A 71 7.93 -14.66 -1.45
C LYS A 71 7.27 -13.44 -0.82
N LEU A 72 6.08 -13.61 -0.26
CA LEU A 72 5.44 -12.66 0.62
C LEU A 72 5.76 -13.06 2.07
N LYS A 73 6.59 -12.30 2.75
CA LYS A 73 7.07 -12.61 4.10
C LYS A 73 6.43 -11.73 5.16
N LEU A 74 6.14 -12.32 6.30
CA LEU A 74 5.62 -11.65 7.50
C LEU A 74 6.75 -11.35 8.47
N TYR A 75 6.75 -10.13 8.97
CA TYR A 75 7.67 -9.65 10.01
C TYR A 75 6.90 -9.13 11.20
N ARG A 76 7.41 -9.38 12.40
CA ARG A 76 6.97 -8.73 13.64
C ARG A 76 7.87 -7.56 13.95
N TYR A 77 7.27 -6.42 14.24
CA TYR A 77 7.99 -5.25 14.75
C TYR A 77 8.18 -5.36 16.26
N GLU A 78 9.42 -5.34 16.71
CA GLU A 78 9.80 -5.41 18.12
C GLU A 78 11.08 -4.62 18.37
N ASN A 79 11.05 -3.69 19.35
CA ASN A 79 12.22 -2.90 19.77
C ASN A 79 12.99 -2.27 18.59
N GLU A 80 12.27 -1.60 17.69
CA GLU A 80 12.82 -0.95 16.49
C GLU A 80 13.53 -1.89 15.51
N LYS A 81 13.12 -3.16 15.49
CA LYS A 81 13.61 -4.19 14.58
C LYS A 81 12.45 -4.93 13.91
N MET A 82 12.71 -5.49 12.74
CA MET A 82 11.83 -6.42 12.07
C MET A 82 12.36 -7.85 12.25
N ILE A 83 11.57 -8.70 12.87
CA ILE A 83 11.87 -10.11 13.08
C ILE A 83 11.02 -10.91 12.09
N GLU A 84 11.66 -11.66 11.21
CA GLU A 84 10.95 -12.55 10.29
C GLU A 84 10.19 -13.62 11.07
N VAL A 85 8.90 -13.76 10.77
CA VAL A 85 8.01 -14.73 11.46
C VAL A 85 7.81 -15.95 10.56
N GLU A 86 7.32 -15.70 9.33
CA GLU A 86 6.97 -16.77 8.40
C GLU A 86 6.87 -16.28 6.95
N THR A 87 6.79 -17.22 6.01
CA THR A 87 6.42 -16.95 4.61
C THR A 87 4.90 -17.17 4.48
N LEU A 88 4.16 -16.09 4.17
CA LEU A 88 2.71 -16.13 3.98
C LEU A 88 2.32 -16.81 2.67
N ALA A 89 3.08 -16.55 1.59
CA ALA A 89 2.83 -17.13 0.28
C ALA A 89 4.10 -17.12 -0.58
N GLU A 90 4.20 -18.05 -1.51
CA GLU A 90 5.21 -18.05 -2.57
C GLU A 90 4.64 -17.46 -3.86
N GLY A 91 5.45 -16.69 -4.57
CA GLY A 91 5.08 -16.00 -5.80
C GLY A 91 5.37 -14.50 -5.76
N THR A 92 4.98 -13.82 -6.83
CA THR A 92 5.13 -12.37 -6.97
C THR A 92 3.83 -11.69 -6.53
N PHE A 93 3.88 -10.95 -5.45
CA PHE A 93 2.76 -10.18 -4.90
C PHE A 93 3.13 -8.71 -4.89
N SER A 94 2.40 -7.89 -5.65
CA SER A 94 2.56 -6.44 -5.66
C SER A 94 1.39 -5.76 -4.98
N ASP A 95 1.69 -4.78 -4.10
CA ASP A 95 0.72 -4.02 -3.32
C ASP A 95 -0.30 -4.91 -2.60
N ALA A 96 0.15 -6.04 -2.03
CA ALA A 96 -0.73 -7.02 -1.39
C ALA A 96 -1.42 -6.43 -0.14
N ILE A 97 -2.72 -6.61 -0.04
CA ILE A 97 -3.53 -6.29 1.15
C ILE A 97 -4.29 -7.53 1.58
N ILE A 98 -4.02 -7.99 2.79
CA ILE A 98 -4.75 -9.07 3.46
C ILE A 98 -5.79 -8.43 4.37
N THR A 99 -7.07 -8.75 4.15
CA THR A 99 -8.17 -8.14 4.88
C THR A 99 -9.30 -9.13 5.12
N ASN A 100 -10.02 -8.96 6.23
CA ASN A 100 -11.24 -9.74 6.52
C ASN A 100 -12.46 -8.98 6.02
N LEU A 101 -13.17 -9.58 5.08
CA LEU A 101 -14.40 -9.03 4.52
C LEU A 101 -15.51 -10.09 4.63
N TRP A 102 -16.65 -9.69 5.19
CA TRP A 102 -17.84 -10.54 5.37
C TRP A 102 -17.52 -11.91 5.99
N GLY A 103 -16.60 -11.93 6.98
CA GLY A 103 -16.25 -13.14 7.73
C GLY A 103 -15.26 -14.09 7.05
N SER A 104 -14.72 -13.71 5.90
CA SER A 104 -13.67 -14.47 5.21
C SER A 104 -12.42 -13.62 4.99
N ASP A 105 -11.27 -14.26 4.94
CA ASP A 105 -10.00 -13.59 4.72
C ASP A 105 -9.62 -13.64 3.24
N TYR A 106 -9.21 -12.49 2.73
CA TYR A 106 -8.81 -12.33 1.34
C TYR A 106 -7.49 -11.59 1.22
N CYS A 107 -6.71 -11.93 0.19
CA CYS A 107 -5.57 -11.15 -0.27
C CYS A 107 -5.90 -10.53 -1.62
N PHE A 108 -5.87 -9.21 -1.68
CA PHE A 108 -6.00 -8.43 -2.91
C PHE A 108 -4.61 -8.01 -3.34
N THR A 109 -4.20 -8.36 -4.56
CA THR A 109 -2.86 -8.08 -5.07
C THR A 109 -2.87 -7.94 -6.58
N THR A 110 -1.80 -7.36 -7.10
CA THR A 110 -1.46 -7.50 -8.51
C THR A 110 -0.23 -8.39 -8.61
N CYS A 111 -0.22 -9.31 -9.55
CA CYS A 111 0.91 -10.20 -9.77
C CYS A 111 1.04 -10.45 -11.27
N SER A 112 1.87 -9.69 -11.92
CA SER A 112 1.97 -9.77 -13.37
C SER A 112 3.40 -9.67 -13.86
N SER A 113 3.62 -10.28 -15.02
CA SER A 113 4.87 -10.19 -15.74
C SER A 113 4.99 -8.94 -16.61
N THR A 114 3.90 -8.21 -16.84
CA THR A 114 3.89 -7.00 -17.67
C THR A 114 3.35 -5.79 -16.92
N PRO A 115 3.92 -4.58 -17.14
CA PRO A 115 3.44 -3.35 -16.50
C PRO A 115 1.96 -3.02 -16.79
N GLU A 116 1.45 -3.41 -17.95
CA GLU A 116 0.06 -3.17 -18.31
C GLU A 116 -0.88 -4.03 -17.48
N GLU A 117 -0.61 -5.31 -17.35
CA GLU A 117 -1.40 -6.22 -16.52
C GLU A 117 -1.31 -5.83 -15.05
N GLU A 118 -0.13 -5.45 -14.58
CA GLU A 118 0.09 -5.02 -13.20
C GLU A 118 -0.80 -3.84 -12.80
N THR A 119 -1.12 -2.94 -13.72
CA THR A 119 -2.02 -1.82 -13.47
C THR A 119 -3.49 -2.13 -13.74
N SER A 120 -3.77 -3.19 -14.51
CA SER A 120 -5.11 -3.48 -15.02
C SER A 120 -5.77 -4.71 -14.41
N ILE A 121 -4.98 -5.66 -13.87
CA ILE A 121 -5.51 -6.93 -13.36
C ILE A 121 -5.26 -7.06 -11.88
N GLN A 122 -6.34 -7.20 -11.11
CA GLN A 122 -6.28 -7.57 -9.70
C GLN A 122 -6.62 -9.03 -9.51
N TYR A 123 -5.84 -9.69 -8.70
CA TYR A 123 -6.05 -11.04 -8.23
C TYR A 123 -6.55 -11.00 -6.80
N ILE A 124 -7.60 -11.75 -6.52
CA ILE A 124 -8.19 -11.88 -5.18
C ILE A 124 -8.06 -13.34 -4.80
N TYR A 125 -7.31 -13.60 -3.75
CA TYR A 125 -7.16 -14.92 -3.17
C TYR A 125 -7.99 -15.01 -1.91
N ARG A 126 -8.71 -16.11 -1.73
CA ARG A 126 -9.28 -16.49 -0.44
C ARG A 126 -8.22 -17.20 0.38
N ILE A 127 -8.11 -16.84 1.65
CA ILE A 127 -7.06 -17.38 2.53
C ILE A 127 -7.67 -18.37 3.52
N ASP A 128 -7.13 -19.59 3.52
CA ASP A 128 -7.28 -20.50 4.64
C ASP A 128 -6.18 -20.19 5.66
N ARG A 129 -6.58 -19.60 6.79
CA ARG A 129 -5.62 -19.23 7.85
C ARG A 129 -4.96 -20.41 8.54
N GLN A 130 -5.64 -21.56 8.61
CA GLN A 130 -5.11 -22.73 9.33
C GLN A 130 -3.93 -23.34 8.59
N ASN A 131 -4.03 -23.37 7.25
CA ASN A 131 -3.02 -24.01 6.40
C ASN A 131 -2.18 -23.01 5.61
N LEU A 132 -2.43 -21.69 5.77
CA LEU A 132 -1.80 -20.59 4.98
C LEU A 132 -1.91 -20.80 3.46
N ILE A 133 -3.08 -21.33 3.01
CA ILE A 133 -3.33 -21.56 1.59
C ILE A 133 -4.02 -20.35 0.98
N PHE A 134 -3.41 -19.79 -0.06
CA PHE A 134 -3.96 -18.72 -0.90
C PHE A 134 -4.59 -19.34 -2.15
N GLN A 135 -5.90 -19.49 -2.14
CA GLN A 135 -6.65 -20.02 -3.28
C GLN A 135 -7.19 -18.87 -4.14
N LEU A 136 -6.85 -18.87 -5.44
CA LEU A 136 -7.39 -17.86 -6.35
C LEU A 136 -8.92 -17.93 -6.35
N PHE A 137 -9.55 -16.84 -5.92
CA PHE A 137 -11.00 -16.71 -5.80
C PHE A 137 -11.59 -15.96 -7.01
N GLN A 138 -10.95 -14.83 -7.38
CA GLN A 138 -11.44 -13.97 -8.46
C GLN A 138 -10.29 -13.24 -9.15
N LYS A 139 -10.43 -13.01 -10.45
CA LYS A 139 -9.55 -12.18 -11.26
C LYS A 139 -10.38 -11.08 -11.91
N ILE A 140 -10.02 -9.83 -11.66
CA ILE A 140 -10.77 -8.67 -12.14
C ILE A 140 -9.89 -7.81 -13.05
N ARG A 141 -10.41 -7.46 -14.22
CA ARG A 141 -9.76 -6.52 -15.12
C ARG A 141 -10.38 -5.13 -14.98
N PHE A 142 -9.59 -4.17 -14.52
CA PHE A 142 -9.93 -2.75 -14.49
C PHE A 142 -9.53 -2.08 -15.82
N LYS A 143 -10.52 -1.61 -16.59
CA LYS A 143 -10.27 -0.93 -17.87
C LYS A 143 -9.56 0.41 -17.70
N ASP A 144 -9.68 1.02 -16.54
CA ASP A 144 -9.16 2.32 -16.18
C ASP A 144 -7.81 2.27 -15.42
N LYS A 145 -7.13 1.12 -15.44
CA LYS A 145 -5.80 0.94 -14.81
C LYS A 145 -5.76 1.28 -13.31
N THR A 146 -6.77 0.81 -12.58
CA THR A 146 -6.92 1.01 -11.12
C THR A 146 -6.84 -0.29 -10.32
N ALA A 147 -6.16 -1.30 -10.87
CA ALA A 147 -6.03 -2.60 -10.22
C ALA A 147 -5.13 -2.55 -8.98
N ARG A 148 -4.07 -1.74 -8.96
CA ARG A 148 -3.10 -1.67 -7.86
C ARG A 148 -3.73 -1.09 -6.59
N ASN A 149 -3.46 -1.71 -5.44
CA ASN A 149 -3.88 -1.13 -4.16
C ASN A 149 -3.04 0.09 -3.82
N ALA A 150 -3.65 1.05 -3.13
CA ALA A 150 -2.97 2.23 -2.62
C ALA A 150 -2.88 2.24 -1.08
N GLY A 151 -3.41 1.24 -0.41
CA GLY A 151 -3.42 1.13 1.05
C GLY A 151 -4.44 0.14 1.53
N ASP A 152 -4.59 0.05 2.85
CA ASP A 152 -5.53 -0.86 3.48
C ASP A 152 -6.99 -0.47 3.24
N PHE A 153 -7.87 -1.45 3.27
CA PHE A 153 -9.31 -1.25 3.20
C PHE A 153 -9.78 -0.56 4.50
N PHE A 154 -10.76 0.32 4.37
CA PHE A 154 -11.35 0.99 5.52
C PHE A 154 -12.88 1.00 5.45
N LYS A 155 -13.51 1.23 6.61
CA LYS A 155 -14.97 1.27 6.74
C LYS A 155 -15.45 2.66 7.12
N ILE A 156 -16.56 3.09 6.51
CA ILE A 156 -17.34 4.25 6.94
C ILE A 156 -18.79 3.77 7.08
N GLY A 157 -19.30 3.72 8.29
CA GLY A 157 -20.55 3.05 8.59
C GLY A 157 -20.49 1.57 8.18
N ASN A 158 -21.47 1.11 7.40
CA ASN A 158 -21.54 -0.28 6.92
C ASN A 158 -20.86 -0.48 5.55
N ARG A 159 -20.27 0.56 4.98
CA ARG A 159 -19.64 0.49 3.66
C ARG A 159 -18.14 0.26 3.78
N ILE A 160 -17.61 -0.52 2.84
CA ILE A 160 -16.19 -0.86 2.75
C ILE A 160 -15.59 -0.11 1.59
N TYR A 161 -14.41 0.46 1.80
CA TYR A 161 -13.71 1.24 0.80
C TYR A 161 -12.31 0.69 0.57
N ARG A 162 -11.90 0.69 -0.69
CA ARG A 162 -10.56 0.29 -1.14
C ARG A 162 -9.86 1.48 -1.78
N PRO A 163 -8.73 1.94 -1.24
CA PRO A 163 -7.84 2.84 -1.94
C PRO A 163 -7.14 2.11 -3.09
N ALA A 164 -7.16 2.70 -4.28
CA ALA A 164 -6.49 2.18 -5.46
C ALA A 164 -5.59 3.26 -6.09
N GLN A 165 -4.51 2.84 -6.73
CA GLN A 165 -3.67 3.75 -7.49
C GLN A 165 -4.34 4.11 -8.82
N ASP A 166 -4.36 5.39 -9.16
CA ASP A 166 -4.75 5.88 -10.48
C ASP A 166 -3.57 5.84 -11.44
N CYS A 167 -3.48 4.79 -12.23
CA CYS A 167 -2.39 4.60 -13.20
C CYS A 167 -2.79 4.96 -14.64
N ARG A 168 -3.91 5.69 -14.85
CA ARG A 168 -4.40 6.02 -16.21
C ARG A 168 -3.45 6.85 -17.03
N LYS A 169 -2.84 7.87 -16.42
CA LYS A 169 -1.88 8.76 -17.09
C LYS A 169 -0.45 8.35 -16.80
N ASN A 170 -0.12 8.20 -15.53
CA ASN A 170 1.20 7.86 -15.02
C ASN A 170 1.07 6.87 -13.87
N TYR A 171 2.09 6.09 -13.61
CA TYR A 171 2.18 5.25 -12.42
C TYR A 171 2.03 6.11 -11.15
N GLY A 172 1.05 5.77 -10.30
CA GLY A 172 0.79 6.53 -9.08
C GLY A 172 0.40 7.99 -9.32
N GLY A 173 -0.30 8.30 -10.42
CA GLY A 173 -0.73 9.66 -10.74
C GLY A 173 -1.75 10.26 -9.79
N GLY A 174 -2.41 9.42 -8.99
CA GLY A 174 -3.41 9.79 -8.00
C GLY A 174 -3.94 8.56 -7.26
N ILE A 175 -4.93 8.78 -6.41
CA ILE A 175 -5.62 7.74 -5.66
C ILE A 175 -7.10 7.78 -5.99
N ILE A 176 -7.68 6.62 -6.24
CA ILE A 176 -9.11 6.42 -6.39
C ILE A 176 -9.61 5.66 -5.18
N ILE A 177 -10.73 6.09 -4.63
CA ILE A 177 -11.44 5.35 -3.60
C ILE A 177 -12.59 4.60 -4.25
N HIS A 178 -12.56 3.28 -4.18
CA HIS A 178 -13.66 2.41 -4.59
C HIS A 178 -14.50 2.01 -3.39
N GLU A 179 -15.81 2.09 -3.50
CA GLU A 179 -16.73 1.34 -2.64
C GLU A 179 -16.67 -0.12 -3.08
N VAL A 180 -16.52 -1.02 -2.12
CA VAL A 180 -16.43 -2.47 -2.35
C VAL A 180 -17.72 -3.13 -1.92
N PHE A 181 -18.28 -3.95 -2.76
CA PHE A 181 -19.50 -4.70 -2.48
C PHE A 181 -19.36 -6.13 -3.01
N GLN A 182 -20.29 -6.99 -2.59
CA GLN A 182 -20.33 -8.37 -3.02
C GLN A 182 -21.62 -8.61 -3.78
N TYR A 183 -21.54 -9.26 -4.94
CA TYR A 183 -22.68 -9.74 -5.70
C TYR A 183 -23.30 -10.97 -5.04
N SER A 184 -24.52 -11.36 -5.48
CA SER A 184 -25.22 -12.54 -4.97
C SER A 184 -24.49 -13.86 -5.20
N ASN A 185 -23.62 -13.93 -6.21
CA ASN A 185 -22.73 -15.08 -6.48
C ASN A 185 -21.46 -15.09 -5.62
N GLY A 186 -21.31 -14.12 -4.73
CA GLY A 186 -20.15 -13.98 -3.84
C GLY A 186 -18.98 -13.22 -4.43
N GLU A 187 -18.98 -12.87 -5.71
CA GLU A 187 -17.92 -12.09 -6.35
C GLU A 187 -17.87 -10.64 -5.88
N PHE A 188 -16.69 -10.05 -5.91
CA PHE A 188 -16.47 -8.64 -5.56
C PHE A 188 -16.80 -7.72 -6.72
N GLY A 189 -17.45 -6.59 -6.40
CA GLY A 189 -17.62 -5.46 -7.28
C GLY A 189 -17.01 -4.19 -6.71
N PHE A 190 -16.64 -3.26 -7.58
CA PHE A 190 -15.99 -2.00 -7.22
C PHE A 190 -16.69 -0.85 -7.92
N LYS A 191 -17.00 0.20 -7.16
CA LYS A 191 -17.59 1.43 -7.66
C LYS A 191 -16.73 2.61 -7.26
N GLU A 192 -16.23 3.39 -8.23
CA GLU A 192 -15.52 4.62 -7.94
C GLU A 192 -16.41 5.60 -7.17
N VAL A 193 -15.89 6.15 -6.07
CA VAL A 193 -16.58 7.12 -5.22
C VAL A 193 -15.93 8.50 -5.31
N CYS A 194 -14.60 8.56 -5.20
CA CYS A 194 -13.88 9.83 -5.31
C CYS A 194 -12.43 9.61 -5.77
N ARG A 195 -11.79 10.72 -6.15
CA ARG A 195 -10.39 10.78 -6.58
C ARG A 195 -9.63 11.79 -5.76
N LEU A 196 -8.43 11.41 -5.36
CA LEU A 196 -7.49 12.25 -4.63
C LEU A 196 -6.27 12.48 -5.51
N ASN A 197 -5.98 13.74 -5.81
CA ASN A 197 -4.80 14.13 -6.57
C ASN A 197 -3.83 14.86 -5.66
N ALA A 198 -2.53 14.67 -5.88
CA ALA A 198 -1.51 15.43 -5.18
C ALA A 198 -1.62 16.93 -5.56
N LYS A 199 -1.75 17.78 -4.55
CA LYS A 199 -1.87 19.25 -4.73
C LYS A 199 -0.94 20.02 -3.80
N TYR A 200 0.13 19.41 -3.32
CA TYR A 200 1.00 20.03 -2.34
C TYR A 200 2.26 20.62 -3.00
N LYS A 201 2.35 21.95 -3.05
CA LYS A 201 3.54 22.68 -3.54
C LYS A 201 4.11 22.10 -4.85
N ASN A 202 5.36 21.61 -4.80
CA ASN A 202 6.04 20.98 -5.93
C ASN A 202 5.76 19.48 -6.07
N LEU A 203 5.01 18.89 -5.13
CA LEU A 203 4.65 17.47 -5.11
C LEU A 203 3.28 17.29 -5.78
N GLN A 204 3.22 17.50 -7.11
CA GLN A 204 1.98 17.47 -7.89
C GLN A 204 1.98 16.42 -8.99
N LEU A 205 3.04 15.60 -9.08
CA LEU A 205 3.12 14.57 -10.13
C LEU A 205 2.23 13.36 -9.82
N GLY A 206 2.03 13.07 -8.55
CA GLY A 206 1.15 11.98 -8.16
C GLY A 206 1.13 11.73 -6.65
N ALA A 207 0.27 10.80 -6.30
CA ALA A 207 0.12 10.20 -4.98
C ALA A 207 -0.27 8.73 -5.19
N HIS A 208 0.32 7.79 -4.47
CA HIS A 208 0.04 6.38 -4.70
C HIS A 208 -0.14 5.55 -3.45
N THR A 209 -0.09 6.17 -2.26
CA THR A 209 -0.46 5.49 -1.01
C THR A 209 -1.41 6.34 -0.19
N PHE A 210 -2.40 5.68 0.41
CA PHE A 210 -3.37 6.25 1.33
C PHE A 210 -3.62 5.26 2.46
N ASN A 211 -3.26 5.63 3.65
CA ASN A 211 -3.50 4.82 4.83
C ASN A 211 -4.13 5.64 5.94
N SER A 212 -4.91 4.99 6.80
CA SER A 212 -5.54 5.62 7.94
C SER A 212 -5.37 4.80 9.21
N TYR A 213 -5.18 5.47 10.33
CA TYR A 213 -5.13 4.83 11.63
C TYR A 213 -5.56 5.80 12.73
N LYS A 214 -6.58 5.44 13.50
CA LYS A 214 -7.11 6.23 14.64
C LYS A 214 -7.36 7.70 14.30
N GLY A 215 -8.00 7.96 13.15
CA GLY A 215 -8.35 9.31 12.69
C GLY A 215 -7.21 10.13 12.09
N ILE A 216 -6.04 9.51 11.91
CA ILE A 216 -4.92 10.12 11.18
C ILE A 216 -4.84 9.49 9.80
N PHE A 217 -4.72 10.33 8.78
CA PHE A 217 -4.53 9.91 7.40
C PHE A 217 -3.09 10.21 6.96
N VAL A 218 -2.50 9.28 6.22
CA VAL A 218 -1.17 9.44 5.62
C VAL A 218 -1.31 9.21 4.13
N ILE A 219 -0.89 10.21 3.37
CA ILE A 219 -0.85 10.18 1.91
C ILE A 219 0.57 10.53 1.51
N ASP A 220 1.16 9.76 0.62
CA ASP A 220 2.39 10.17 -0.03
C ASP A 220 2.09 11.12 -1.20
N ALA A 221 3.06 11.93 -1.53
CA ALA A 221 3.00 12.75 -2.74
C ALA A 221 4.40 12.85 -3.33
N HIS A 222 4.49 12.80 -4.65
CA HIS A 222 5.76 12.94 -5.34
C HIS A 222 5.74 14.08 -6.36
N GLY A 223 6.92 14.58 -6.67
CA GLY A 223 7.12 15.70 -7.57
C GLY A 223 8.58 15.91 -7.88
N TYR A 224 8.90 17.01 -8.56
CA TYR A 224 10.27 17.36 -8.87
C TYR A 224 10.95 18.07 -7.70
N CYS A 225 12.16 17.63 -7.34
CA CYS A 225 12.99 18.30 -6.33
C CYS A 225 13.39 19.72 -6.75
N ASN A 226 13.51 19.99 -8.06
CA ASN A 226 13.86 21.29 -8.60
C ASN A 226 12.63 21.96 -9.25
N PRO A 227 12.17 23.12 -8.73
CA PRO A 227 11.01 23.84 -9.27
C PRO A 227 11.17 24.29 -10.72
N LEU A 228 12.40 24.58 -11.16
CA LEU A 228 12.67 24.98 -12.55
C LEU A 228 12.52 23.80 -13.50
N LEU A 229 13.07 22.63 -13.15
CA LEU A 229 12.90 21.39 -13.91
C LEU A 229 11.43 20.98 -13.95
N ALA A 230 10.67 21.20 -12.88
CA ALA A 230 9.24 20.97 -12.85
C ALA A 230 8.47 21.81 -13.87
N ARG A 231 8.86 23.08 -14.07
CA ARG A 231 8.25 23.96 -15.07
C ARG A 231 8.59 23.52 -16.49
N ILE A 232 9.84 23.19 -16.75
CA ILE A 232 10.30 22.72 -18.06
C ILE A 232 9.61 21.39 -18.42
N ALA A 233 9.56 20.42 -17.53
CA ALA A 233 8.91 19.14 -17.80
C ALA A 233 7.40 19.29 -18.07
N LYS A 234 6.71 20.27 -17.46
CA LYS A 234 5.29 20.57 -17.74
C LYS A 234 5.03 21.11 -19.14
N LEU A 235 6.04 21.63 -19.84
CA LEU A 235 5.90 22.11 -21.23
C LEU A 235 5.93 20.95 -22.24
N PHE A 236 6.38 19.76 -21.83
CA PHE A 236 6.50 18.57 -22.65
C PHE A 236 5.50 17.45 -22.29
N MET A 237 4.60 17.70 -21.35
CA MET A 237 3.49 16.82 -20.92
C MET A 237 2.15 17.32 -21.45
#